data_3c71b090a422d547e5fdcbe9d84154a7
#
_entry.id   3c71b090a422d547e5fdcbe9d84154a7
#
_cell.length_a   1.000
_cell.length_b   1.000
_cell.length_c   1.000
_cell.angle_alpha   90.00
_cell.angle_beta   90.00
_cell.angle_gamma   90.00
#
_symmetry.space_group_name_H-M   'P 1'
#
loop_
_entity.id
_entity.type
_entity.pdbx_description
1 polymer ?
#
loop_
_entity_poly.entity_id
_entity_poly.type
_entity_poly.pdbx_seq_one_letter_code
_entity_poly.pdbx_strand_id
1 'polypeptide(L)'
;MLTLLFWLMALALFAGATRLGRHFGVIPIVSQLLLASIGLPRLMLLWVEPHWQLSGAQLVTPGWLKTLYSLSFALLLGHILSDVIDLRIDRQSLKIALPSFAIPFVCGLACAVWLLPAQPWLSSLAVGLVFAITAIPVLYLYLRHIDYPPAAARRLVQSAILIDLTCWSLFGLAQGSLNLSSLLVPLAGALLPLLLRGLRIRQPLCYSLGFLALLVVAEHYRLNALVFGVGYLLCMAWLKVPLVMPLKAAWLESLQTRLAVPLILTFGIVQINLHSALNSISALQIAALLLLPMASKLLGNWLGLSWATPSFTGASKWRESLLLNIRGLSEIVFLNLLLQQQLISPALYFALMLMGLIATLLPALAGINKTPVKSAVPPGKEPVCQ
;
A
#
# COMPACT_ATOMS: atom_id res chain seq x y z
N MET A 1 -0.08 31.15 -8.28
CA MET A 1 -1.01 30.86 -9.39
C MET A 1 -0.56 29.65 -10.21
N LEU A 2 0.66 29.60 -10.71
CA LEU A 2 1.20 28.47 -11.51
C LEU A 2 1.16 27.12 -10.76
N THR A 3 1.46 27.11 -9.47
CA THR A 3 1.40 25.88 -8.65
C THR A 3 -0.01 25.28 -8.61
N LEU A 4 -1.05 26.11 -8.44
CA LEU A 4 -2.44 25.64 -8.47
C LEU A 4 -2.79 25.08 -9.85
N LEU A 5 -2.37 25.78 -10.92
CA LEU A 5 -2.58 25.33 -12.31
C LEU A 5 -1.94 23.96 -12.55
N PHE A 6 -0.71 23.76 -12.06
CA PHE A 6 -0.02 22.45 -12.14
C PHE A 6 -0.82 21.35 -11.47
N TRP A 7 -1.30 21.56 -10.25
CA TRP A 7 -2.06 20.55 -9.52
C TRP A 7 -3.39 20.22 -10.17
N LEU A 8 -4.10 21.23 -10.70
CA LEU A 8 -5.33 21.02 -11.48
C LEU A 8 -5.06 20.23 -12.77
N MET A 9 -3.98 20.57 -13.47
CA MET A 9 -3.54 19.84 -14.67
C MET A 9 -3.19 18.38 -14.33
N ALA A 10 -2.43 18.14 -13.26
CA ALA A 10 -2.09 16.80 -12.81
C ALA A 10 -3.35 15.98 -12.49
N LEU A 11 -4.31 16.52 -11.73
CA LEU A 11 -5.57 15.85 -11.44
C LEU A 11 -6.36 15.54 -12.72
N ALA A 12 -6.40 16.46 -13.69
CA ALA A 12 -7.06 16.25 -14.98
C ALA A 12 -6.38 15.13 -15.78
N LEU A 13 -5.05 15.08 -15.81
CA LEU A 13 -4.29 14.00 -16.45
C LEU A 13 -4.58 12.63 -15.81
N PHE A 14 -4.62 12.55 -14.48
CA PHE A 14 -4.99 11.31 -13.78
C PHE A 14 -6.44 10.89 -14.06
N ALA A 15 -7.38 11.85 -14.13
CA ALA A 15 -8.75 11.56 -14.51
C ALA A 15 -8.84 11.05 -15.96
N GLY A 16 -8.09 11.66 -16.88
CA GLY A 16 -7.98 11.22 -18.26
C GLY A 16 -7.38 9.82 -18.39
N ALA A 17 -6.24 9.57 -17.72
CA ALA A 17 -5.59 8.26 -17.70
C ALA A 17 -6.50 7.18 -17.13
N THR A 18 -7.26 7.50 -16.07
CA THR A 18 -8.24 6.57 -15.47
C THR A 18 -9.38 6.25 -16.44
N ARG A 19 -9.90 7.26 -17.17
CA ARG A 19 -10.95 7.04 -18.18
C ARG A 19 -10.44 6.18 -19.35
N LEU A 20 -9.25 6.52 -19.84
CA LEU A 20 -8.61 5.78 -20.93
C LEU A 20 -8.32 4.33 -20.51
N GLY A 21 -7.76 4.12 -19.32
CA GLY A 21 -7.50 2.79 -18.79
C GLY A 21 -8.77 1.93 -18.69
N ARG A 22 -9.88 2.51 -18.21
CA ARG A 22 -11.17 1.81 -18.15
C ARG A 22 -11.68 1.41 -19.55
N HIS A 23 -11.46 2.24 -20.57
CA HIS A 23 -11.83 1.89 -21.94
C HIS A 23 -11.08 0.65 -22.45
N PHE A 24 -9.83 0.46 -22.02
CA PHE A 24 -9.02 -0.72 -22.34
C PHE A 24 -9.16 -1.87 -21.31
N GLY A 25 -10.11 -1.80 -20.39
CA GLY A 25 -10.29 -2.82 -19.35
C GLY A 25 -9.19 -2.85 -18.29
N VAL A 26 -8.39 -1.79 -18.19
CA VAL A 26 -7.32 -1.67 -17.20
C VAL A 26 -7.88 -1.13 -15.88
N ILE A 27 -7.47 -1.73 -14.77
CA ILE A 27 -7.86 -1.29 -13.43
C ILE A 27 -7.37 0.16 -13.20
N PRO A 28 -8.21 1.06 -12.65
CA PRO A 28 -7.89 2.48 -12.48
C PRO A 28 -6.52 2.76 -11.84
N ILE A 29 -6.17 2.05 -10.80
CA ILE A 29 -4.89 2.25 -10.09
C ILE A 29 -3.67 1.94 -10.98
N VAL A 30 -3.77 0.98 -11.88
CA VAL A 30 -2.68 0.63 -12.79
C VAL A 30 -2.42 1.74 -13.79
N SER A 31 -3.47 2.34 -14.37
CA SER A 31 -3.33 3.49 -15.28
C SER A 31 -2.79 4.73 -14.56
N GLN A 32 -3.17 4.93 -13.30
CA GLN A 32 -2.63 6.01 -12.46
C GLN A 32 -1.16 5.79 -12.14
N LEU A 33 -0.76 4.56 -11.82
CA LEU A 33 0.65 4.19 -11.59
C LEU A 33 1.50 4.39 -12.84
N LEU A 34 0.99 3.98 -14.01
CA LEU A 34 1.68 4.20 -15.29
C LEU A 34 1.90 5.69 -15.56
N LEU A 35 0.87 6.51 -15.35
CA LEU A 35 1.00 7.97 -15.50
C LEU A 35 2.00 8.54 -14.51
N ALA A 36 1.94 8.14 -13.25
CA ALA A 36 2.84 8.59 -12.19
C ALA A 36 4.30 8.20 -12.47
N SER A 37 4.54 6.93 -12.83
CA SER A 37 5.90 6.40 -12.97
C SER A 37 6.61 6.84 -14.25
N ILE A 38 5.86 7.04 -15.34
CA ILE A 38 6.42 7.31 -16.66
C ILE A 38 6.00 8.67 -17.19
N GLY A 39 4.71 8.99 -17.13
CA GLY A 39 4.16 10.19 -17.73
C GLY A 39 4.54 11.46 -16.98
N LEU A 40 4.34 11.46 -15.66
CA LEU A 40 4.56 12.65 -14.84
C LEU A 40 6.04 13.06 -14.74
N PRO A 41 7.02 12.15 -14.55
CA PRO A 41 8.44 12.52 -14.57
C PRO A 41 8.88 13.11 -15.91
N ARG A 42 8.37 12.57 -17.03
CA ARG A 42 8.65 13.13 -18.37
C ARG A 42 8.02 14.51 -18.55
N LEU A 43 6.78 14.69 -18.09
CA LEU A 43 6.09 15.98 -18.13
C LEU A 43 6.87 17.04 -17.33
N MET A 44 7.37 16.68 -16.14
CA MET A 44 8.20 17.57 -15.32
C MET A 44 9.46 17.99 -16.07
N LEU A 45 10.21 17.00 -16.57
CA LEU A 45 11.50 17.23 -17.23
C LEU A 45 11.39 18.02 -18.54
N LEU A 46 10.40 17.67 -19.39
CA LEU A 46 10.30 18.20 -20.76
C LEU A 46 9.49 19.49 -20.83
N TRP A 47 8.60 19.74 -19.90
CA TRP A 47 7.67 20.86 -20.03
C TRP A 47 7.59 21.77 -18.82
N VAL A 48 7.41 21.24 -17.59
CA VAL A 48 7.20 22.08 -16.41
C VAL A 48 8.47 22.81 -15.99
N GLU A 49 9.59 22.10 -15.85
CA GLU A 49 10.87 22.71 -15.44
C GLU A 49 11.37 23.74 -16.47
N PRO A 50 11.40 23.44 -17.80
CA PRO A 50 11.92 24.39 -18.77
C PRO A 50 11.03 25.62 -19.01
N HIS A 51 9.69 25.44 -19.05
CA HIS A 51 8.77 26.50 -19.44
C HIS A 51 8.22 27.29 -18.25
N TRP A 52 7.99 26.64 -17.11
CA TRP A 52 7.44 27.32 -15.95
C TRP A 52 8.50 27.70 -14.92
N GLN A 53 9.74 27.23 -15.10
CA GLN A 53 10.87 27.44 -14.17
C GLN A 53 10.52 27.09 -12.72
N LEU A 54 9.62 26.11 -12.53
CA LEU A 54 9.19 25.63 -11.23
C LEU A 54 9.93 24.35 -10.90
N SER A 55 10.68 24.38 -9.80
CA SER A 55 11.27 23.17 -9.25
C SER A 55 10.21 22.33 -8.51
N GLY A 56 10.42 21.01 -8.46
CA GLY A 56 9.53 20.11 -7.72
C GLY A 56 9.35 20.51 -6.25
N ALA A 57 10.41 21.01 -5.60
CA ALA A 57 10.34 21.51 -4.24
C ALA A 57 9.36 22.69 -4.09
N GLN A 58 9.32 23.62 -5.05
CA GLN A 58 8.41 24.76 -5.04
C GLN A 58 6.94 24.34 -5.23
N LEU A 59 6.72 23.24 -5.95
CA LEU A 59 5.37 22.71 -6.17
C LEU A 59 4.73 22.11 -4.92
N VAL A 60 5.54 21.66 -3.94
CA VAL A 60 5.06 21.03 -2.69
C VAL A 60 5.09 21.95 -1.46
N THR A 61 5.58 23.18 -1.59
CA THR A 61 5.69 24.14 -0.47
C THR A 61 4.37 24.73 0.03
N PRO A 62 3.30 24.96 -0.80
CA PRO A 62 2.10 25.64 -0.35
C PRO A 62 1.44 24.98 0.86
N GLY A 63 1.08 25.77 1.89
CA GLY A 63 0.47 25.27 3.13
C GLY A 63 -0.86 24.54 2.88
N TRP A 64 -1.72 25.06 2.01
CA TRP A 64 -2.99 24.40 1.64
C TRP A 64 -2.77 23.00 1.04
N LEU A 65 -1.69 22.82 0.28
CA LEU A 65 -1.37 21.54 -0.34
C LEU A 65 -0.90 20.52 0.70
N LYS A 66 -0.10 20.94 1.68
CA LYS A 66 0.31 20.08 2.79
C LYS A 66 -0.89 19.59 3.59
N THR A 67 -1.85 20.48 3.87
CA THR A 67 -3.08 20.09 4.55
C THR A 67 -3.91 19.11 3.72
N LEU A 68 -4.06 19.38 2.42
CA LEU A 68 -4.78 18.48 1.50
C LEU A 68 -4.08 17.12 1.38
N TYR A 69 -2.72 17.11 1.36
CA TYR A 69 -1.93 15.89 1.39
C TYR A 69 -2.14 15.10 2.69
N SER A 70 -2.05 15.74 3.87
CA SER A 70 -2.27 15.08 5.16
C SER A 70 -3.68 14.48 5.25
N LEU A 71 -4.70 15.19 4.79
CA LEU A 71 -6.07 14.67 4.74
C LEU A 71 -6.19 13.46 3.79
N SER A 72 -5.58 13.55 2.62
CA SER A 72 -5.58 12.46 1.63
C SER A 72 -4.81 11.25 2.14
N PHE A 73 -3.66 11.47 2.78
CA PHE A 73 -2.86 10.43 3.41
C PHE A 73 -3.65 9.75 4.53
N ALA A 74 -4.26 10.50 5.44
CA ALA A 74 -5.10 9.97 6.51
C ALA A 74 -6.28 9.16 5.96
N LEU A 75 -6.92 9.65 4.88
CA LEU A 75 -8.02 8.94 4.23
C LEU A 75 -7.58 7.59 3.65
N LEU A 76 -6.44 7.56 2.94
CA LEU A 76 -5.93 6.33 2.34
C LEU A 76 -5.38 5.38 3.39
N LEU A 77 -4.63 5.89 4.37
CA LEU A 77 -4.14 5.08 5.48
C LEU A 77 -5.30 4.49 6.28
N GLY A 78 -6.30 5.30 6.60
CA GLY A 78 -7.51 4.83 7.28
C GLY A 78 -8.24 3.75 6.49
N HIS A 79 -8.33 3.88 5.17
CA HIS A 79 -8.92 2.84 4.31
C HIS A 79 -8.11 1.55 4.31
N ILE A 80 -6.78 1.64 4.13
CA ILE A 80 -5.90 0.47 4.15
C ILE A 80 -5.98 -0.26 5.50
N LEU A 81 -5.93 0.50 6.60
CA LEU A 81 -6.01 -0.06 7.93
C LEU A 81 -7.41 -0.58 8.29
N SER A 82 -8.48 -0.09 7.66
CA SER A 82 -9.85 -0.57 7.92
C SER A 82 -10.03 -2.06 7.62
N ASP A 83 -9.22 -2.61 6.72
CA ASP A 83 -9.22 -4.04 6.41
C ASP A 83 -8.84 -4.91 7.63
N VAL A 84 -8.16 -4.33 8.62
CA VAL A 84 -7.81 -5.00 9.91
C VAL A 84 -9.05 -5.43 10.69
N ILE A 85 -10.18 -4.71 10.57
CA ILE A 85 -11.42 -5.01 11.29
C ILE A 85 -12.01 -6.35 10.83
N ASP A 86 -11.89 -6.67 9.55
CA ASP A 86 -12.40 -7.90 8.94
C ASP A 86 -11.39 -9.07 9.01
N LEU A 87 -10.28 -8.87 9.71
CA LEU A 87 -9.24 -9.88 9.85
C LEU A 87 -9.76 -11.11 10.60
N ARG A 88 -9.77 -12.24 9.93
CA ARG A 88 -9.99 -13.56 10.52
C ARG A 88 -8.71 -14.35 10.43
N ILE A 89 -8.08 -14.59 11.55
CA ILE A 89 -6.83 -15.37 11.59
C ILE A 89 -7.17 -16.85 11.40
N ASP A 90 -6.98 -17.32 10.17
CA ASP A 90 -7.04 -18.73 9.83
C ASP A 90 -5.62 -19.32 9.74
N ARG A 91 -5.48 -20.58 10.15
CA ARG A 91 -4.18 -21.29 10.12
C ARG A 91 -3.58 -21.36 8.71
N GLN A 92 -4.42 -21.49 7.68
CA GLN A 92 -3.93 -21.52 6.29
C GLN A 92 -3.38 -20.16 5.86
N SER A 93 -4.12 -19.08 6.15
CA SER A 93 -3.67 -17.72 5.84
C SER A 93 -2.39 -17.35 6.58
N LEU A 94 -2.21 -17.80 7.83
CA LEU A 94 -0.98 -17.60 8.59
C LEU A 94 0.21 -18.36 7.98
N LYS A 95 0.01 -19.62 7.56
CA LYS A 95 1.05 -20.41 6.87
C LYS A 95 1.50 -19.78 5.55
N ILE A 96 0.59 -19.11 4.84
CA ILE A 96 0.94 -18.36 3.63
C ILE A 96 1.66 -17.06 3.99
N ALA A 97 1.12 -16.30 4.94
CA ALA A 97 1.63 -14.98 5.29
C ALA A 97 3.08 -15.03 5.84
N LEU A 98 3.41 -16.02 6.66
CA LEU A 98 4.72 -16.09 7.31
C LEU A 98 5.89 -16.16 6.32
N PRO A 99 5.97 -17.12 5.37
CA PRO A 99 7.05 -17.15 4.38
C PRO A 99 6.94 -15.99 3.38
N SER A 100 5.71 -15.58 3.01
CA SER A 100 5.46 -14.46 2.11
C SER A 100 5.90 -13.10 2.67
N PHE A 101 6.03 -12.99 3.99
CA PHE A 101 6.61 -11.85 4.68
C PHE A 101 8.10 -12.05 4.93
N ALA A 102 8.50 -13.15 5.59
CA ALA A 102 9.86 -13.34 6.10
C ALA A 102 10.91 -13.37 5.00
N ILE A 103 10.67 -14.09 3.89
CA ILE A 103 11.66 -14.25 2.82
C ILE A 103 11.95 -12.92 2.11
N PRO A 104 10.96 -12.16 1.60
CA PRO A 104 11.25 -10.86 0.99
C PRO A 104 11.77 -9.85 2.02
N PHE A 105 11.33 -9.89 3.27
CA PHE A 105 11.83 -9.02 4.32
C PHE A 105 13.33 -9.21 4.57
N VAL A 106 13.78 -10.45 4.77
CA VAL A 106 15.19 -10.77 4.97
C VAL A 106 16.01 -10.44 3.73
N CYS A 107 15.49 -10.76 2.53
CA CYS A 107 16.13 -10.39 1.27
C CYS A 107 16.28 -8.86 1.13
N GLY A 108 15.26 -8.10 1.52
CA GLY A 108 15.29 -6.64 1.50
C GLY A 108 16.27 -6.05 2.52
N LEU A 109 16.38 -6.63 3.72
CA LEU A 109 17.40 -6.26 4.70
C LEU A 109 18.81 -6.50 4.16
N ALA A 110 19.06 -7.68 3.59
CA ALA A 110 20.35 -8.03 2.98
C ALA A 110 20.69 -7.09 1.81
N CYS A 111 19.69 -6.80 0.96
CA CYS A 111 19.81 -5.86 -0.14
C CYS A 111 20.16 -4.43 0.34
N ALA A 112 19.50 -3.97 1.41
CA ALA A 112 19.78 -2.66 1.98
C ALA A 112 21.20 -2.55 2.53
N VAL A 113 21.67 -3.56 3.27
CA VAL A 113 23.04 -3.61 3.80
C VAL A 113 24.06 -3.62 2.66
N TRP A 114 23.78 -4.33 1.56
CA TRP A 114 24.70 -4.45 0.42
C TRP A 114 24.69 -3.20 -0.47
N LEU A 115 23.50 -2.64 -0.77
CA LEU A 115 23.37 -1.50 -1.69
C LEU A 115 23.48 -0.14 -1.00
N LEU A 116 23.20 -0.07 0.30
CA LEU A 116 23.09 1.18 1.08
C LEU A 116 23.89 1.10 2.40
N PRO A 117 25.19 0.77 2.36
CA PRO A 117 25.96 0.44 3.57
C PRO A 117 26.09 1.58 4.60
N ALA A 118 25.84 2.82 4.22
CA ALA A 118 25.94 3.99 5.10
C ALA A 118 24.59 4.45 5.69
N GLN A 119 23.52 3.68 5.49
CA GLN A 119 22.20 4.09 5.95
C GLN A 119 21.91 3.67 7.40
N PRO A 120 21.09 4.46 8.14
CA PRO A 120 20.62 4.07 9.47
C PRO A 120 19.88 2.73 9.43
N TRP A 121 19.91 1.98 10.54
CA TRP A 121 19.20 0.69 10.64
C TRP A 121 17.70 0.78 10.29
N LEU A 122 17.06 1.93 10.60
CA LEU A 122 15.65 2.16 10.28
C LEU A 122 15.40 2.22 8.77
N SER A 123 16.34 2.75 7.98
CA SER A 123 16.28 2.73 6.52
C SER A 123 16.39 1.31 5.97
N SER A 124 17.30 0.51 6.52
CA SER A 124 17.43 -0.91 6.13
C SER A 124 16.18 -1.70 6.47
N LEU A 125 15.61 -1.49 7.66
CA LEU A 125 14.32 -2.07 8.05
C LEU A 125 13.21 -1.65 7.07
N ALA A 126 13.14 -0.37 6.73
CA ALA A 126 12.15 0.17 5.80
C ALA A 126 12.22 -0.49 4.43
N VAL A 127 13.42 -0.68 3.87
CA VAL A 127 13.63 -1.41 2.59
C VAL A 127 13.15 -2.86 2.71
N GLY A 128 13.49 -3.54 3.82
CA GLY A 128 13.00 -4.89 4.09
C GLY A 128 11.48 -4.98 4.09
N LEU A 129 10.81 -4.02 4.73
CA LEU A 129 9.35 -3.96 4.79
C LEU A 129 8.73 -3.65 3.43
N VAL A 130 9.33 -2.75 2.63
CA VAL A 130 8.88 -2.48 1.25
C VAL A 130 8.95 -3.75 0.40
N PHE A 131 9.98 -4.59 0.56
CA PHE A 131 10.05 -5.86 -0.17
C PHE A 131 8.91 -6.81 0.21
N ALA A 132 8.44 -6.77 1.46
CA ALA A 132 7.42 -7.67 1.98
C ALA A 132 5.97 -7.21 1.74
N ILE A 133 5.70 -5.91 1.68
CA ILE A 133 4.34 -5.34 1.62
C ILE A 133 3.53 -5.86 0.41
N THR A 134 2.20 -5.92 0.54
CA THR A 134 1.27 -6.39 -0.49
C THR A 134 0.15 -5.37 -0.66
N ALA A 135 -0.39 -5.18 -1.86
CA ALA A 135 -1.47 -4.23 -2.09
C ALA A 135 -2.85 -4.89 -2.00
N ILE A 136 -3.44 -4.89 -0.82
CA ILE A 136 -4.75 -5.50 -0.54
C ILE A 136 -5.85 -4.97 -1.48
N PRO A 137 -6.07 -3.63 -1.62
CA PRO A 137 -7.17 -3.12 -2.44
C PRO A 137 -7.02 -3.52 -3.92
N VAL A 138 -5.79 -3.51 -4.45
CA VAL A 138 -5.54 -3.87 -5.84
C VAL A 138 -5.70 -5.37 -6.04
N LEU A 139 -5.21 -6.19 -5.11
CA LEU A 139 -5.39 -7.64 -5.11
C LEU A 139 -6.89 -7.99 -5.10
N TYR A 140 -7.68 -7.39 -4.21
CA TYR A 140 -9.12 -7.61 -4.11
C TYR A 140 -9.85 -7.26 -5.42
N LEU A 141 -9.57 -6.08 -5.98
CA LEU A 141 -10.16 -5.64 -7.25
C LEU A 141 -9.77 -6.57 -8.40
N TYR A 142 -8.53 -7.04 -8.42
CA TYR A 142 -8.03 -7.96 -9.43
C TYR A 142 -8.73 -9.32 -9.33
N LEU A 143 -8.82 -9.90 -8.12
CA LEU A 143 -9.51 -11.17 -7.88
C LEU A 143 -10.99 -11.11 -8.28
N ARG A 144 -11.65 -9.98 -8.00
CA ARG A 144 -13.03 -9.72 -8.43
C ARG A 144 -13.16 -9.60 -9.95
N HIS A 145 -12.18 -8.95 -10.59
CA HIS A 145 -12.19 -8.77 -12.05
C HIS A 145 -12.05 -10.08 -12.82
N ILE A 146 -11.32 -11.05 -12.28
CA ILE A 146 -11.12 -12.38 -12.90
C ILE A 146 -12.09 -13.44 -12.38
N ASP A 147 -13.13 -13.07 -11.65
CA ASP A 147 -14.12 -13.96 -11.03
C ASP A 147 -13.46 -15.14 -10.26
N TYR A 148 -12.45 -14.80 -9.43
CA TYR A 148 -11.70 -15.80 -8.69
C TYR A 148 -12.56 -16.50 -7.63
N PRO A 149 -12.40 -17.83 -7.39
CA PRO A 149 -13.22 -18.57 -6.43
C PRO A 149 -13.22 -17.90 -5.05
N PRO A 150 -14.41 -17.64 -4.44
CA PRO A 150 -14.53 -16.78 -3.26
C PRO A 150 -13.77 -17.31 -2.03
N ALA A 151 -13.68 -18.63 -1.85
CA ALA A 151 -12.93 -19.24 -0.75
C ALA A 151 -11.41 -19.01 -0.89
N ALA A 152 -10.87 -19.16 -2.11
CA ALA A 152 -9.46 -18.91 -2.40
C ALA A 152 -9.15 -17.40 -2.37
N ALA A 153 -10.03 -16.56 -2.92
CA ALA A 153 -9.91 -15.11 -2.85
C ALA A 153 -9.83 -14.63 -1.40
N ARG A 154 -10.73 -15.10 -0.53
CA ARG A 154 -10.73 -14.76 0.92
C ARG A 154 -9.41 -15.15 1.58
N ARG A 155 -8.89 -16.35 1.32
CA ARG A 155 -7.62 -16.82 1.88
C ARG A 155 -6.45 -15.92 1.47
N LEU A 156 -6.35 -15.56 0.18
CA LEU A 156 -5.30 -14.69 -0.33
C LEU A 156 -5.38 -13.28 0.27
N VAL A 157 -6.57 -12.70 0.32
CA VAL A 157 -6.80 -11.37 0.92
C VAL A 157 -6.46 -11.38 2.41
N GLN A 158 -6.87 -12.40 3.17
CA GLN A 158 -6.53 -12.50 4.60
C GLN A 158 -5.02 -12.65 4.81
N SER A 159 -4.32 -13.40 3.94
CA SER A 159 -2.86 -13.49 4.01
C SER A 159 -2.21 -12.14 3.73
N ALA A 160 -2.71 -11.39 2.74
CA ALA A 160 -2.23 -10.05 2.42
C ALA A 160 -2.46 -9.06 3.58
N ILE A 161 -3.64 -9.10 4.24
CA ILE A 161 -3.94 -8.27 5.42
C ILE A 161 -2.95 -8.56 6.56
N LEU A 162 -2.66 -9.84 6.82
CA LEU A 162 -1.68 -10.22 7.85
C LEU A 162 -0.28 -9.68 7.54
N ILE A 163 0.15 -9.74 6.29
CA ILE A 163 1.45 -9.21 5.85
C ILE A 163 1.50 -7.69 6.02
N ASP A 164 0.49 -6.98 5.53
CA ASP A 164 0.44 -5.51 5.62
C ASP A 164 0.38 -5.05 7.07
N LEU A 165 -0.48 -5.68 7.90
CA LEU A 165 -0.55 -5.39 9.32
C LEU A 165 0.81 -5.58 10.01
N THR A 166 1.52 -6.66 9.68
CA THR A 166 2.87 -6.93 10.21
C THR A 166 3.84 -5.84 9.77
N CYS A 167 3.84 -5.45 8.48
CA CYS A 167 4.69 -4.38 7.96
C CYS A 167 4.45 -3.05 8.67
N TRP A 168 3.19 -2.62 8.77
CA TRP A 168 2.82 -1.35 9.39
C TRP A 168 3.12 -1.35 10.89
N SER A 169 2.86 -2.46 11.58
CA SER A 169 3.13 -2.61 13.02
C SER A 169 4.63 -2.55 13.32
N LEU A 170 5.44 -3.32 12.59
CA LEU A 170 6.90 -3.34 12.77
C LEU A 170 7.51 -1.97 12.48
N PHE A 171 7.08 -1.30 11.42
CA PHE A 171 7.58 0.03 11.10
C PHE A 171 7.17 1.05 12.16
N GLY A 172 5.92 1.04 12.58
CA GLY A 172 5.42 1.92 13.63
C GLY A 172 6.16 1.72 14.96
N LEU A 173 6.39 0.48 15.37
CA LEU A 173 7.15 0.16 16.58
C LEU A 173 8.62 0.58 16.46
N ALA A 174 9.24 0.36 15.31
CA ALA A 174 10.63 0.75 15.06
C ALA A 174 10.82 2.27 15.12
N GLN A 175 9.88 3.05 14.57
CA GLN A 175 9.88 4.50 14.70
C GLN A 175 9.67 4.94 16.15
N GLY A 176 8.75 4.30 16.87
CA GLY A 176 8.44 4.61 18.27
C GLY A 176 9.57 4.29 19.22
N SER A 177 10.46 3.34 18.89
CA SER A 177 11.61 2.99 19.72
C SER A 177 12.64 4.10 19.85
N LEU A 178 12.63 5.09 18.96
CA LEU A 178 13.53 6.25 19.00
C LEU A 178 13.10 7.29 20.05
N ASN A 179 11.79 7.36 20.38
CA ASN A 179 11.25 8.28 21.37
C ASN A 179 10.03 7.64 22.06
N LEU A 180 10.13 7.39 23.35
CA LEU A 180 9.07 6.74 24.13
C LEU A 180 7.75 7.52 24.09
N SER A 181 7.78 8.85 24.08
CA SER A 181 6.59 9.69 23.95
C SER A 181 5.88 9.52 22.60
N SER A 182 6.65 9.31 21.53
CA SER A 182 6.08 9.08 20.19
C SER A 182 5.38 7.72 20.04
N LEU A 183 5.57 6.82 20.99
CA LEU A 183 4.87 5.53 21.09
C LEU A 183 3.70 5.61 22.08
N LEU A 184 3.91 6.17 23.27
CA LEU A 184 2.92 6.17 24.34
C LEU A 184 1.69 7.04 24.02
N VAL A 185 1.89 8.20 23.40
CA VAL A 185 0.77 9.11 23.06
C VAL A 185 -0.16 8.48 22.02
N PRO A 186 0.33 7.94 20.88
CA PRO A 186 -0.52 7.21 19.95
C PRO A 186 -1.21 5.99 20.54
N LEU A 187 -0.52 5.21 21.38
CA LEU A 187 -1.12 4.06 22.06
C LEU A 187 -2.23 4.48 23.04
N ALA A 188 -2.02 5.56 23.79
CA ALA A 188 -3.09 6.11 24.64
C ALA A 188 -4.31 6.55 23.81
N GLY A 189 -4.09 7.22 22.67
CA GLY A 189 -5.16 7.56 21.73
C GLY A 189 -5.85 6.33 21.15
N ALA A 190 -5.12 5.25 20.91
CA ALA A 190 -5.67 3.99 20.41
C ALA A 190 -6.62 3.29 21.42
N LEU A 191 -6.55 3.65 22.68
CA LEU A 191 -7.47 3.14 23.71
C LEU A 191 -8.82 3.90 23.78
N LEU A 192 -9.01 4.97 22.98
CA LEU A 192 -10.27 5.72 22.95
C LEU A 192 -11.51 4.84 22.70
N PRO A 193 -11.51 3.79 21.86
CA PRO A 193 -12.66 2.91 21.71
C PRO A 193 -13.10 2.27 23.04
N LEU A 194 -12.16 1.92 23.92
CA LEU A 194 -12.45 1.38 25.23
C LEU A 194 -13.12 2.41 26.15
N LEU A 195 -12.64 3.66 26.11
CA LEU A 195 -13.25 4.77 26.84
C LEU A 195 -14.68 5.04 26.35
N LEU A 196 -14.89 5.11 25.04
CA LEU A 196 -16.22 5.30 24.46
C LEU A 196 -17.16 4.16 24.85
N ARG A 197 -16.67 2.93 24.92
CA ARG A 197 -17.44 1.77 25.38
C ARG A 197 -17.79 1.88 26.86
N GLY A 198 -16.83 2.32 27.71
CA GLY A 198 -17.04 2.58 29.14
C GLY A 198 -18.09 3.67 29.39
N LEU A 199 -18.13 4.70 28.56
CA LEU A 199 -19.15 5.76 28.56
C LEU A 199 -20.49 5.31 27.98
N ARG A 200 -20.64 4.01 27.66
CA ARG A 200 -21.86 3.40 27.08
C ARG A 200 -22.28 3.98 25.72
N ILE A 201 -21.39 4.66 25.00
CA ILE A 201 -21.62 5.12 23.64
C ILE A 201 -21.61 3.89 22.72
N ARG A 202 -22.77 3.55 22.12
CA ARG A 202 -22.92 2.37 21.26
C ARG A 202 -22.98 2.69 19.77
N GLN A 203 -23.00 3.98 19.41
CA GLN A 203 -23.11 4.41 18.01
C GLN A 203 -21.79 4.18 17.27
N PRO A 204 -21.72 3.32 16.24
CA PRO A 204 -20.49 3.03 15.51
C PRO A 204 -19.87 4.27 14.85
N LEU A 205 -20.72 5.25 14.46
CA LEU A 205 -20.28 6.48 13.86
C LEU A 205 -19.34 7.29 14.77
N CYS A 206 -19.60 7.30 16.10
CA CYS A 206 -18.73 8.02 17.05
C CYS A 206 -17.32 7.43 17.10
N TYR A 207 -17.20 6.12 17.01
CA TYR A 207 -15.90 5.43 16.93
C TYR A 207 -15.16 5.76 15.65
N SER A 208 -15.88 5.77 14.52
CA SER A 208 -15.30 6.06 13.21
C SER A 208 -14.86 7.53 13.09
N LEU A 209 -15.66 8.46 13.58
CA LEU A 209 -15.30 9.87 13.62
C LEU A 209 -14.13 10.13 14.57
N GLY A 210 -14.12 9.47 15.75
CA GLY A 210 -12.99 9.53 16.67
C GLY A 210 -11.69 9.02 16.04
N PHE A 211 -11.76 7.93 15.29
CA PHE A 211 -10.62 7.40 14.52
C PHE A 211 -10.08 8.42 13.52
N LEU A 212 -10.96 8.96 12.66
CA LEU A 212 -10.55 9.91 11.63
C LEU A 212 -9.99 11.20 12.23
N ALA A 213 -10.65 11.75 13.25
CA ALA A 213 -10.23 12.98 13.92
C ALA A 213 -8.83 12.80 14.55
N LEU A 214 -8.63 11.73 15.29
CA LEU A 214 -7.33 11.45 15.93
C LEU A 214 -6.24 11.09 14.92
N LEU A 215 -6.59 10.45 13.79
CA LEU A 215 -5.63 10.18 12.73
C LEU A 215 -5.12 11.48 12.09
N VAL A 216 -6.02 12.44 11.82
CA VAL A 216 -5.65 13.78 11.31
C VAL A 216 -4.82 14.54 12.35
N VAL A 217 -5.17 14.47 13.64
CA VAL A 217 -4.41 15.08 14.72
C VAL A 217 -3.01 14.46 14.83
N ALA A 218 -2.91 13.14 14.79
CA ALA A 218 -1.63 12.43 14.83
C ALA A 218 -0.72 12.84 13.66
N GLU A 219 -1.27 12.93 12.47
CA GLU A 219 -0.53 13.40 11.27
C GLU A 219 -0.10 14.86 11.42
N HIS A 220 -1.00 15.74 11.87
CA HIS A 220 -0.71 17.16 12.04
C HIS A 220 0.43 17.42 13.05
N TYR A 221 0.41 16.72 14.17
CA TYR A 221 1.45 16.83 15.21
C TYR A 221 2.66 15.91 14.96
N ARG A 222 2.75 15.27 13.81
CA ARG A 222 3.81 14.32 13.45
C ARG A 222 3.98 13.19 14.48
N LEU A 223 2.89 12.80 15.13
CA LEU A 223 2.86 11.63 15.99
C LEU A 223 2.85 10.37 15.13
N ASN A 224 3.13 9.22 15.74
CA ASN A 224 3.12 7.95 15.02
C ASN A 224 1.68 7.51 14.68
N ALA A 225 1.14 8.07 13.56
CA ALA A 225 -0.20 7.79 13.05
C ALA A 225 -0.43 6.30 12.75
N LEU A 226 0.64 5.54 12.47
CA LEU A 226 0.57 4.11 12.20
C LEU A 226 0.29 3.30 13.46
N VAL A 227 1.05 3.55 14.53
CA VAL A 227 0.84 2.89 15.83
C VAL A 227 -0.57 3.21 16.35
N PHE A 228 -0.96 4.48 16.25
CA PHE A 228 -2.32 4.90 16.60
C PHE A 228 -3.37 4.15 15.76
N GLY A 229 -3.25 4.20 14.44
CA GLY A 229 -4.25 3.64 13.51
C GLY A 229 -4.42 2.13 13.70
N VAL A 230 -3.32 1.37 13.71
CA VAL A 230 -3.35 -0.07 13.94
C VAL A 230 -3.92 -0.40 15.31
N GLY A 231 -3.45 0.26 16.38
CA GLY A 231 -3.92 0.02 17.74
C GLY A 231 -5.41 0.31 17.91
N TYR A 232 -5.87 1.44 17.36
CA TYR A 232 -7.28 1.84 17.41
C TYR A 232 -8.19 0.83 16.73
N LEU A 233 -7.85 0.41 15.51
CA LEU A 233 -8.65 -0.54 14.74
C LEU A 233 -8.62 -1.95 15.32
N LEU A 234 -7.50 -2.37 15.91
CA LEU A 234 -7.46 -3.61 16.68
C LEU A 234 -8.38 -3.56 17.89
N CYS A 235 -8.46 -2.43 18.61
CA CYS A 235 -9.42 -2.23 19.69
C CYS A 235 -10.87 -2.28 19.17
N MET A 236 -11.17 -1.64 18.04
CA MET A 236 -12.49 -1.72 17.42
C MET A 236 -12.86 -3.15 17.01
N ALA A 237 -11.93 -3.87 16.39
CA ALA A 237 -12.10 -5.27 16.00
C ALA A 237 -12.38 -6.17 17.23
N TRP A 238 -11.64 -5.97 18.32
CA TRP A 238 -11.87 -6.69 19.58
C TRP A 238 -13.22 -6.39 20.21
N LEU A 239 -13.67 -5.13 20.14
CA LEU A 239 -14.99 -4.70 20.60
C LEU A 239 -16.13 -5.10 19.65
N LYS A 240 -15.80 -5.67 18.47
CA LYS A 240 -16.75 -6.01 17.39
C LYS A 240 -17.57 -4.80 16.91
N VAL A 241 -16.94 -3.62 16.87
CA VAL A 241 -17.56 -2.37 16.38
C VAL A 241 -17.14 -2.18 14.93
N PRO A 242 -18.10 -2.14 13.97
CA PRO A 242 -17.77 -1.90 12.57
C PRO A 242 -17.30 -0.47 12.33
N LEU A 243 -16.40 -0.28 11.36
CA LEU A 243 -16.05 1.06 10.87
C LEU A 243 -17.16 1.54 9.95
N VAL A 244 -17.86 2.59 10.35
CA VAL A 244 -18.94 3.20 9.56
C VAL A 244 -18.49 4.58 9.12
N MET A 245 -18.21 4.75 7.84
CA MET A 245 -17.85 6.05 7.31
C MET A 245 -19.11 6.95 7.17
N PRO A 246 -19.02 8.25 7.50
CA PRO A 246 -20.16 9.18 7.39
C PRO A 246 -20.56 9.46 5.94
N LEU A 247 -19.71 9.10 4.99
CA LEU A 247 -19.94 9.27 3.56
C LEU A 247 -20.41 7.95 2.93
N LYS A 248 -21.25 8.04 1.91
CA LYS A 248 -21.63 6.86 1.11
C LYS A 248 -20.36 6.23 0.51
N ALA A 249 -20.28 4.90 0.51
CA ALA A 249 -19.11 4.16 0.02
C ALA A 249 -18.68 4.60 -1.40
N ALA A 250 -19.64 4.85 -2.30
CA ALA A 250 -19.35 5.31 -3.65
C ALA A 250 -18.69 6.71 -3.71
N TRP A 251 -19.04 7.61 -2.78
CA TRP A 251 -18.40 8.93 -2.66
C TRP A 251 -16.99 8.81 -2.11
N LEU A 252 -16.80 7.95 -1.11
CA LEU A 252 -15.49 7.68 -0.51
C LEU A 252 -14.53 7.10 -1.55
N GLU A 253 -14.97 6.08 -2.28
CA GLU A 253 -14.20 5.47 -3.37
C GLU A 253 -13.87 6.48 -4.49
N SER A 254 -14.83 7.34 -4.84
CA SER A 254 -14.61 8.40 -5.82
C SER A 254 -13.60 9.44 -5.33
N LEU A 255 -13.65 9.85 -4.06
CA LEU A 255 -12.70 10.78 -3.45
C LEU A 255 -11.29 10.17 -3.40
N GLN A 256 -11.18 8.91 -3.01
CA GLN A 256 -9.91 8.19 -2.98
C GLN A 256 -9.29 8.10 -4.38
N THR A 257 -10.04 7.60 -5.36
CA THR A 257 -9.50 7.34 -6.70
C THR A 257 -9.28 8.59 -7.53
N ARG A 258 -10.08 9.66 -7.34
CA ARG A 258 -9.98 10.87 -8.16
C ARG A 258 -9.16 11.99 -7.53
N LEU A 259 -8.99 11.97 -6.22
CA LEU A 259 -8.27 13.03 -5.51
C LEU A 259 -7.09 12.50 -4.70
N ALA A 260 -7.34 11.60 -3.73
CA ALA A 260 -6.32 11.22 -2.77
C ALA A 260 -5.15 10.44 -3.41
N VAL A 261 -5.43 9.43 -4.24
CA VAL A 261 -4.39 8.65 -4.93
C VAL A 261 -3.59 9.52 -5.91
N PRO A 262 -4.20 10.28 -6.84
CA PRO A 262 -3.47 11.20 -7.71
C PRO A 262 -2.60 12.19 -6.96
N LEU A 263 -3.11 12.75 -5.86
CA LEU A 263 -2.39 13.74 -5.07
C LEU A 263 -1.16 13.14 -4.40
N ILE A 264 -1.29 11.97 -3.76
CA ILE A 264 -0.17 11.27 -3.11
C ILE A 264 0.88 10.83 -4.14
N LEU A 265 0.46 10.28 -5.27
CA LEU A 265 1.37 9.90 -6.36
C LEU A 265 2.14 11.10 -6.91
N THR A 266 1.43 12.19 -7.21
CA THR A 266 2.04 13.42 -7.73
C THR A 266 3.00 14.02 -6.70
N PHE A 267 2.59 14.08 -5.43
CA PHE A 267 3.39 14.67 -4.36
C PHE A 267 4.74 13.96 -4.15
N GLY A 268 4.75 12.63 -4.23
CA GLY A 268 5.99 11.85 -4.16
C GLY A 268 6.90 12.07 -5.37
N ILE A 269 6.33 11.98 -6.58
CA ILE A 269 7.07 12.05 -7.85
C ILE A 269 7.68 13.43 -8.10
N VAL A 270 6.93 14.48 -7.84
CA VAL A 270 7.37 15.87 -8.11
C VAL A 270 8.60 16.26 -7.28
N GLN A 271 8.81 15.63 -6.13
CA GLN A 271 9.99 15.85 -5.30
C GLN A 271 11.27 15.20 -5.87
N ILE A 272 11.12 14.36 -6.90
CA ILE A 272 12.24 13.63 -7.48
C ILE A 272 12.78 14.40 -8.68
N ASN A 273 14.04 14.83 -8.60
CA ASN A 273 14.78 15.20 -9.78
C ASN A 273 15.25 13.91 -10.47
N LEU A 274 14.55 13.53 -11.55
CA LEU A 274 14.79 12.26 -12.23
C LEU A 274 16.22 12.14 -12.78
N HIS A 275 16.79 13.24 -13.27
CA HIS A 275 18.14 13.24 -13.84
C HIS A 275 19.20 12.95 -12.76
N SER A 276 19.14 13.63 -11.63
CA SER A 276 20.05 13.38 -10.51
C SER A 276 19.81 12.02 -9.86
N ALA A 277 18.54 11.58 -9.78
CA ALA A 277 18.18 10.30 -9.22
C ALA A 277 18.76 9.12 -10.04
N LEU A 278 18.62 9.14 -11.35
CA LEU A 278 19.15 8.09 -12.22
C LEU A 278 20.68 8.05 -12.24
N ASN A 279 21.33 9.20 -12.14
CA ASN A 279 22.79 9.28 -12.11
C ASN A 279 23.40 8.85 -10.76
N SER A 280 22.61 8.82 -9.70
CA SER A 280 23.08 8.44 -8.34
C SER A 280 23.07 6.93 -8.08
N ILE A 281 22.45 6.13 -8.94
CA ILE A 281 22.32 4.68 -8.80
C ILE A 281 22.89 3.98 -10.03
N SER A 282 23.71 2.94 -9.82
CA SER A 282 24.25 2.13 -10.91
C SER A 282 23.15 1.26 -11.56
N ALA A 283 23.34 0.91 -12.84
CA ALA A 283 22.41 0.04 -13.56
C ALA A 283 22.21 -1.33 -12.84
N LEU A 284 23.26 -1.87 -12.20
CA LEU A 284 23.20 -3.10 -11.43
C LEU A 284 22.30 -2.94 -10.19
N GLN A 285 22.41 -1.81 -9.49
CA GLN A 285 21.56 -1.51 -8.33
C GLN A 285 20.08 -1.37 -8.74
N ILE A 286 19.80 -0.69 -9.86
CA ILE A 286 18.45 -0.59 -10.41
C ILE A 286 17.92 -1.98 -10.73
N ALA A 287 18.68 -2.81 -11.44
CA ALA A 287 18.28 -4.17 -11.76
C ALA A 287 18.03 -5.02 -10.51
N ALA A 288 18.89 -4.91 -9.49
CA ALA A 288 18.71 -5.60 -8.21
C ALA A 288 17.42 -5.14 -7.50
N LEU A 289 17.16 -3.83 -7.42
CA LEU A 289 15.97 -3.26 -6.80
C LEU A 289 14.67 -3.57 -7.56
N LEU A 290 14.74 -3.87 -8.84
CA LEU A 290 13.58 -4.33 -9.61
C LEU A 290 13.35 -5.83 -9.46
N LEU A 291 14.40 -6.64 -9.52
CA LEU A 291 14.27 -8.11 -9.60
C LEU A 291 14.20 -8.79 -8.25
N LEU A 292 15.05 -8.39 -7.27
CA LEU A 292 15.11 -9.07 -5.97
C LEU A 292 13.80 -8.99 -5.17
N PRO A 293 13.08 -7.83 -5.10
CA PRO A 293 11.81 -7.78 -4.39
C PRO A 293 10.77 -8.70 -5.00
N MET A 294 10.67 -8.73 -6.34
CA MET A 294 9.71 -9.58 -7.04
C MET A 294 10.06 -11.06 -6.88
N ALA A 295 11.33 -11.44 -7.10
CA ALA A 295 11.77 -12.82 -7.01
C ALA A 295 11.64 -13.39 -5.58
N SER A 296 12.10 -12.64 -4.57
CA SER A 296 11.98 -13.04 -3.17
C SER A 296 10.52 -13.15 -2.72
N LYS A 297 9.65 -12.22 -3.17
CA LYS A 297 8.22 -12.27 -2.86
C LYS A 297 7.54 -13.46 -3.52
N LEU A 298 7.82 -13.74 -4.80
CA LEU A 298 7.31 -14.91 -5.49
C LEU A 298 7.75 -16.21 -4.82
N LEU A 299 9.01 -16.29 -4.42
CA LEU A 299 9.55 -17.46 -3.70
C LEU A 299 8.86 -17.63 -2.34
N GLY A 300 8.71 -16.55 -1.57
CA GLY A 300 8.03 -16.57 -0.28
C GLY A 300 6.57 -16.98 -0.40
N ASN A 301 5.85 -16.43 -1.38
CA ASN A 301 4.46 -16.79 -1.67
C ASN A 301 4.33 -18.27 -2.07
N TRP A 302 5.21 -18.74 -2.96
CA TRP A 302 5.19 -20.13 -3.42
C TRP A 302 5.47 -21.13 -2.28
N LEU A 303 6.44 -20.84 -1.42
CA LEU A 303 6.74 -21.66 -0.24
C LEU A 303 5.59 -21.65 0.76
N GLY A 304 5.00 -20.48 1.04
CA GLY A 304 3.83 -20.35 1.91
C GLY A 304 2.62 -21.14 1.40
N LEU A 305 2.32 -21.04 0.10
CA LEU A 305 1.27 -21.82 -0.54
C LEU A 305 1.57 -23.32 -0.53
N SER A 306 2.82 -23.73 -0.72
CA SER A 306 3.21 -25.14 -0.66
C SER A 306 3.04 -25.71 0.74
N TRP A 307 3.26 -24.91 1.77
CA TRP A 307 3.04 -25.30 3.18
C TRP A 307 1.56 -25.33 3.55
N ALA A 308 0.77 -24.34 3.10
CA ALA A 308 -0.65 -24.22 3.44
C ALA A 308 -1.55 -25.15 2.64
N THR A 309 -1.21 -25.39 1.37
CA THR A 309 -2.03 -26.15 0.40
C THR A 309 -1.18 -27.17 -0.37
N PRO A 310 -0.72 -28.26 0.28
CA PRO A 310 0.15 -29.24 -0.35
C PRO A 310 -0.51 -29.96 -1.55
N SER A 311 -1.83 -30.10 -1.54
CA SER A 311 -2.62 -30.74 -2.59
C SER A 311 -2.75 -29.91 -3.88
N PHE A 312 -2.37 -28.64 -3.87
CA PHE A 312 -2.45 -27.80 -5.06
C PHE A 312 -1.39 -28.16 -6.09
N THR A 313 -1.78 -28.10 -7.37
CA THR A 313 -0.84 -28.26 -8.49
C THR A 313 0.18 -27.13 -8.52
N GLY A 314 1.36 -27.37 -9.08
CA GLY A 314 2.40 -26.35 -9.23
C GLY A 314 1.88 -25.12 -10.00
N ALA A 315 1.05 -25.32 -11.03
CA ALA A 315 0.45 -24.24 -11.79
C ALA A 315 -0.49 -23.35 -10.95
N SER A 316 -1.32 -23.96 -10.07
CA SER A 316 -2.18 -23.20 -9.14
C SER A 316 -1.37 -22.41 -8.13
N LYS A 317 -0.32 -23.00 -7.56
CA LYS A 317 0.58 -22.31 -6.62
C LYS A 317 1.30 -21.13 -7.29
N TRP A 318 1.75 -21.31 -8.51
CA TRP A 318 2.40 -20.24 -9.28
C TRP A 318 1.44 -19.09 -9.56
N ARG A 319 0.22 -19.41 -9.96
CA ARG A 319 -0.84 -18.42 -10.19
C ARG A 319 -1.14 -17.60 -8.91
N GLU A 320 -1.35 -18.27 -7.79
CA GLU A 320 -1.62 -17.58 -6.51
C GLU A 320 -0.40 -16.80 -6.02
N SER A 321 0.84 -17.29 -6.27
CA SER A 321 2.06 -16.54 -5.98
C SER A 321 2.15 -15.24 -6.75
N LEU A 322 1.79 -15.25 -8.04
CA LEU A 322 1.76 -14.05 -8.87
C LEU A 322 0.69 -13.05 -8.38
N LEU A 323 -0.49 -13.54 -7.96
CA LEU A 323 -1.55 -12.70 -7.41
C LEU A 323 -1.13 -12.04 -6.09
N LEU A 324 -0.47 -12.76 -5.18
CA LEU A 324 0.05 -12.20 -3.92
C LEU A 324 1.26 -11.28 -4.13
N ASN A 325 1.86 -11.26 -5.32
CA ASN A 325 2.94 -10.33 -5.67
C ASN A 325 2.40 -8.98 -6.19
N ILE A 326 1.09 -8.82 -6.33
CA ILE A 326 0.47 -7.56 -6.74
C ILE A 326 0.82 -6.47 -5.74
N ARG A 327 1.27 -5.35 -6.27
CA ARG A 327 1.68 -4.15 -5.54
C ARG A 327 0.77 -2.97 -5.87
N GLY A 328 0.83 -1.89 -5.13
CA GLY A 328 0.02 -0.72 -5.44
C GLY A 328 -0.14 0.26 -4.28
N LEU A 329 -1.39 0.58 -3.90
CA LEU A 329 -1.69 1.71 -3.04
C LEU A 329 -0.98 1.67 -1.68
N SER A 330 -1.00 0.53 -0.98
CA SER A 330 -0.34 0.38 0.33
C SER A 330 1.16 0.65 0.24
N GLU A 331 1.80 0.13 -0.81
CA GLU A 331 3.23 0.35 -1.07
C GLU A 331 3.54 1.82 -1.34
N ILE A 332 2.73 2.49 -2.17
CA ILE A 332 2.94 3.89 -2.52
C ILE A 332 2.80 4.79 -1.31
N VAL A 333 1.78 4.55 -0.49
CA VAL A 333 1.58 5.29 0.77
C VAL A 333 2.78 5.09 1.68
N PHE A 334 3.28 3.86 1.77
CA PHE A 334 4.46 3.53 2.56
C PHE A 334 5.73 4.20 2.01
N LEU A 335 5.97 4.11 0.70
CA LEU A 335 7.12 4.76 0.04
C LEU A 335 7.09 6.28 0.22
N ASN A 336 5.92 6.93 0.11
CA ASN A 336 5.79 8.37 0.35
C ASN A 336 6.13 8.73 1.80
N LEU A 337 5.68 7.92 2.76
CA LEU A 337 6.02 8.11 4.17
C LEU A 337 7.54 8.02 4.39
N LEU A 338 8.19 7.01 3.80
CA LEU A 338 9.64 6.83 3.89
C LEU A 338 10.42 7.98 3.26
N LEU A 339 9.95 8.47 2.10
CA LEU A 339 10.58 9.60 1.42
C LEU A 339 10.46 10.89 2.24
N GLN A 340 9.29 11.17 2.82
CA GLN A 340 9.08 12.35 3.67
C GLN A 340 9.92 12.32 4.95
N GLN A 341 10.14 11.14 5.49
CA GLN A 341 10.99 10.95 6.67
C GLN A 341 12.47 10.85 6.32
N GLN A 342 12.83 11.03 5.05
CA GLN A 342 14.21 10.95 4.56
C GLN A 342 14.89 9.59 4.84
N LEU A 343 14.11 8.53 5.00
CA LEU A 343 14.60 7.16 5.22
C LEU A 343 15.03 6.48 3.92
N ILE A 344 14.53 6.95 2.79
CA ILE A 344 14.92 6.47 1.46
C ILE A 344 15.27 7.66 0.56
N SER A 345 16.22 7.45 -0.33
CA SER A 345 16.59 8.45 -1.34
C SER A 345 15.50 8.57 -2.42
N PRO A 346 15.37 9.72 -3.11
CA PRO A 346 14.48 9.88 -4.25
C PRO A 346 14.70 8.83 -5.34
N ALA A 347 15.93 8.44 -5.57
CA ALA A 347 16.28 7.42 -6.55
C ALA A 347 15.78 6.02 -6.15
N LEU A 348 15.93 5.65 -4.88
CA LEU A 348 15.40 4.40 -4.33
C LEU A 348 13.87 4.37 -4.37
N TYR A 349 13.22 5.50 -4.01
CA TYR A 349 11.77 5.66 -4.15
C TYR A 349 11.31 5.39 -5.58
N PHE A 350 11.97 6.01 -6.59
CA PHE A 350 11.61 5.84 -7.99
C PHE A 350 11.78 4.39 -8.46
N ALA A 351 12.91 3.75 -8.11
CA ALA A 351 13.18 2.36 -8.47
C ALA A 351 12.14 1.41 -7.88
N LEU A 352 11.80 1.56 -6.60
CA LEU A 352 10.80 0.73 -5.91
C LEU A 352 9.38 0.98 -6.44
N MET A 353 9.02 2.22 -6.76
CA MET A 353 7.74 2.53 -7.38
C MET A 353 7.62 1.88 -8.78
N LEU A 354 8.69 1.92 -9.58
CA LEU A 354 8.73 1.26 -10.89
C LEU A 354 8.63 -0.27 -10.74
N MET A 355 9.29 -0.83 -9.74
CA MET A 355 9.17 -2.25 -9.37
C MET A 355 7.72 -2.60 -9.03
N GLY A 356 7.04 -1.78 -8.21
CA GLY A 356 5.64 -1.96 -7.85
C GLY A 356 4.71 -1.96 -9.06
N LEU A 357 4.95 -1.07 -10.04
CA LEU A 357 4.23 -1.06 -11.32
C LEU A 357 4.42 -2.37 -12.08
N ILE A 358 5.68 -2.83 -12.26
CA ILE A 358 6.00 -4.07 -12.99
C ILE A 358 5.36 -5.27 -12.27
N ALA A 359 5.48 -5.36 -10.95
CA ALA A 359 4.89 -6.43 -10.15
C ALA A 359 3.35 -6.49 -10.29
N THR A 360 2.69 -5.33 -10.38
CA THR A 360 1.23 -5.23 -10.57
C THR A 360 0.80 -5.65 -11.96
N LEU A 361 1.61 -5.40 -12.99
CA LEU A 361 1.35 -5.83 -14.37
C LEU A 361 1.65 -7.31 -14.60
N LEU A 362 2.53 -7.90 -13.80
CA LEU A 362 3.03 -9.26 -14.00
C LEU A 362 1.94 -10.34 -14.12
N PRO A 363 0.87 -10.37 -13.30
CA PRO A 363 -0.21 -11.34 -13.46
C PRO A 363 -0.95 -11.22 -14.78
N ALA A 364 -1.17 -10.00 -15.27
CA ALA A 364 -1.81 -9.75 -16.56
C ALA A 364 -0.92 -10.21 -17.73
N LEU A 365 0.38 -9.92 -17.67
CA LEU A 365 1.38 -10.36 -18.64
C LEU A 365 1.54 -11.88 -18.66
N ALA A 366 1.43 -12.54 -17.51
CA ALA A 366 1.44 -14.00 -17.39
C ALA A 366 0.13 -14.67 -17.87
N GLY A 367 -0.83 -13.91 -18.40
CA GLY A 367 -2.07 -14.43 -18.99
C GLY A 367 -3.07 -15.01 -17.99
N ILE A 368 -2.96 -14.64 -16.69
CA ILE A 368 -3.86 -15.15 -15.65
C ILE A 368 -5.31 -14.80 -15.93
N ASN A 369 -5.58 -13.71 -16.62
CA ASN A 369 -6.92 -13.25 -17.00
C ASN A 369 -7.63 -14.17 -18.02
N LYS A 370 -6.89 -15.02 -18.73
CA LYS A 370 -7.41 -15.83 -19.85
C LYS A 370 -7.70 -17.29 -19.48
N THR A 371 -7.25 -17.74 -18.30
CA THR A 371 -7.43 -19.13 -17.90
C THR A 371 -8.66 -19.29 -17.01
N PRO A 372 -9.70 -20.03 -17.46
CA PRO A 372 -10.84 -20.35 -16.60
C PRO A 372 -10.33 -21.14 -15.39
N VAL A 373 -10.76 -20.74 -14.20
CA VAL A 373 -10.45 -21.46 -12.95
C VAL A 373 -11.22 -22.76 -12.99
N LYS A 374 -10.59 -23.86 -13.39
CA LYS A 374 -11.13 -25.19 -13.08
C LYS A 374 -11.18 -25.29 -11.55
N SER A 375 -12.38 -25.24 -10.97
CA SER A 375 -12.60 -25.46 -9.56
C SER A 375 -11.99 -26.82 -9.20
N ALA A 376 -10.91 -26.81 -8.41
CA ALA A 376 -10.33 -28.01 -7.82
C ALA A 376 -11.17 -28.50 -6.61
N VAL A 377 -12.48 -28.28 -6.63
CA VAL A 377 -13.41 -28.89 -5.69
C VAL A 377 -13.91 -30.15 -6.35
N PRO A 378 -13.61 -31.34 -5.81
CA PRO A 378 -14.23 -32.57 -6.29
C PRO A 378 -15.75 -32.43 -6.17
N PRO A 379 -16.53 -32.85 -7.19
CA PRO A 379 -17.98 -32.82 -7.12
C PRO A 379 -18.42 -33.84 -6.06
N GLY A 380 -18.91 -33.35 -4.92
CA GLY A 380 -19.50 -34.23 -3.92
C GLY A 380 -19.05 -33.92 -2.48
N LYS A 381 -19.41 -32.78 -1.95
CA LYS A 381 -19.74 -32.54 -0.53
C LYS A 381 -20.27 -31.11 -0.40
N GLU A 382 -21.51 -30.88 -0.80
CA GLU A 382 -22.28 -29.78 -0.23
C GLU A 382 -22.57 -30.12 1.21
N PRO A 383 -22.20 -29.29 2.20
CA PRO A 383 -22.73 -29.43 3.52
C PRO A 383 -24.20 -28.98 3.45
N VAL A 384 -25.10 -29.93 3.61
CA VAL A 384 -26.50 -29.69 3.92
C VAL A 384 -26.52 -28.81 5.18
N CYS A 385 -26.93 -27.56 5.01
CA CYS A 385 -27.30 -26.69 6.14
C CYS A 385 -28.61 -27.23 6.71
N GLN A 386 -28.54 -27.81 7.93
CA GLN A 386 -29.62 -27.85 8.88
C GLN A 386 -29.47 -26.71 9.89
#